data_f37b91db6d78c894374bddfa4c58df48
#
_entry.id   f37b91db6d78c894374bddfa4c58df48
#
_cell.length_a   1.000
_cell.length_b   1.000
_cell.length_c   1.000
_cell.angle_alpha   90.00
_cell.angle_beta   90.00
_cell.angle_gamma   90.00
#
_symmetry.space_group_name_H-M   'P 1'
#
loop_
_entity.id
_entity.type
_entity.pdbx_description
1 polymer ?
#
loop_
_entity_poly.entity_id
_entity_poly.type
_entity_poly.pdbx_seq_one_letter_code
_entity_poly.pdbx_strand_id
1 'polypeptide(L)'
;MLPFRDGNPCQKNHQKFVNEKKSKKCKQSTKWETLIFSTKNNILFSGKSSDLNLFEYLHDINWISALKSEFKKDYFIQLQNLLQKDYKAGVQVFPPKDLIFNAFNMTPISKVKVVILGQDPYHDDGQAMGLSFSVPDGIAKPPSLVNIYKELVNDKDIKNFTEVPKTGCLEKWAKQGVLLINATLTVEAHKANSHSKYGWQTFTDNVIKTISNECDGVVFVLWGNFAHKKEKLVDLSKHAVIKTAHPSPLSFNKWLGCKCFSNVNAQLKKFNKTEIDWTV
;
A
#
# COMPACT_ATOMS: atom_id res chain seq x y z
N MET A 1 -31.28 65.84 8.22
CA MET A 1 -31.05 64.62 9.01
C MET A 1 -32.17 63.65 8.74
N LEU A 2 -31.93 62.61 7.96
CA LEU A 2 -32.85 61.52 7.70
C LEU A 2 -32.01 60.23 7.78
N PRO A 3 -32.46 59.14 8.41
CA PRO A 3 -31.67 57.96 8.63
C PRO A 3 -31.79 56.99 7.43
N PHE A 4 -30.66 56.37 7.10
CA PHE A 4 -30.51 55.31 6.13
C PHE A 4 -31.22 54.02 6.56
N ARG A 5 -31.90 53.38 5.62
CA ARG A 5 -32.40 51.99 5.72
C ARG A 5 -31.47 51.10 4.91
N ASP A 6 -30.77 50.22 5.59
CA ASP A 6 -30.10 49.10 4.96
C ASP A 6 -30.92 47.82 5.15
N GLY A 7 -31.25 47.16 4.06
CA GLY A 7 -31.86 45.88 4.04
C GLY A 7 -31.55 45.15 2.74
N ASN A 8 -30.43 44.41 2.70
CA ASN A 8 -29.99 43.71 1.53
C ASN A 8 -30.57 42.26 1.46
N PRO A 9 -31.43 41.90 0.50
CA PRO A 9 -32.10 40.58 0.40
C PRO A 9 -31.20 39.43 -0.01
N CYS A 10 -29.92 39.67 -0.29
CA CYS A 10 -29.03 38.67 -0.91
C CYS A 10 -28.43 37.62 0.05
N GLN A 11 -28.51 37.84 1.39
CA GLN A 11 -27.89 36.91 2.35
C GLN A 11 -28.77 35.68 2.72
N LYS A 12 -30.09 35.73 2.52
CA LYS A 12 -30.96 34.59 2.88
C LYS A 12 -30.92 33.41 1.92
N ASN A 13 -30.56 33.65 0.66
CA ASN A 13 -30.50 32.56 -0.35
C ASN A 13 -29.18 31.74 -0.30
N HIS A 14 -28.11 32.32 0.23
CA HIS A 14 -26.83 31.59 0.31
C HIS A 14 -26.80 30.53 1.42
N GLN A 15 -27.53 30.77 2.52
CA GLN A 15 -27.61 29.85 3.66
C GLN A 15 -28.46 28.59 3.36
N LYS A 16 -29.47 28.72 2.53
CA LYS A 16 -30.31 27.58 2.10
C LYS A 16 -29.55 26.62 1.18
N PHE A 17 -28.73 27.13 0.24
CA PHE A 17 -27.94 26.32 -0.68
C PHE A 17 -26.78 25.57 0.03
N VAL A 18 -26.19 26.18 1.05
CA VAL A 18 -25.10 25.53 1.82
C VAL A 18 -25.64 24.40 2.70
N ASN A 19 -26.84 24.55 3.27
CA ASN A 19 -27.46 23.52 4.09
C ASN A 19 -28.01 22.34 3.29
N GLU A 20 -28.50 22.56 2.07
CA GLU A 20 -28.92 21.44 1.18
C GLU A 20 -27.73 20.63 0.67
N LYS A 21 -26.58 21.28 0.36
CA LYS A 21 -25.36 20.53 -0.02
C LYS A 21 -24.76 19.75 1.15
N LYS A 22 -24.81 20.28 2.39
CA LYS A 22 -24.35 19.55 3.59
C LYS A 22 -25.28 18.34 3.90
N SER A 23 -26.60 18.48 3.75
CA SER A 23 -27.52 17.37 3.99
C SER A 23 -27.44 16.27 2.95
N LYS A 24 -27.15 16.59 1.67
CA LYS A 24 -26.93 15.57 0.63
C LYS A 24 -25.60 14.85 0.77
N LYS A 25 -24.52 15.54 1.21
CA LYS A 25 -23.22 14.89 1.50
C LYS A 25 -23.30 13.96 2.71
N CYS A 26 -24.06 14.32 3.75
CA CYS A 26 -24.25 13.47 4.94
C CYS A 26 -25.09 12.22 4.62
N LYS A 27 -26.10 12.31 3.75
CA LYS A 27 -26.94 11.15 3.36
C LYS A 27 -26.23 10.16 2.40
N GLN A 28 -25.24 10.63 1.61
CA GLN A 28 -24.42 9.73 0.79
C GLN A 28 -23.35 8.99 1.62
N SER A 29 -22.71 9.63 2.60
CA SER A 29 -21.75 8.96 3.48
C SER A 29 -22.40 7.81 4.27
N THR A 30 -23.58 8.03 4.83
CA THR A 30 -24.32 7.00 5.60
C THR A 30 -24.72 5.79 4.76
N LYS A 31 -24.99 5.95 3.46
CA LYS A 31 -25.37 4.84 2.58
C LYS A 31 -24.15 3.94 2.24
N TRP A 32 -22.98 4.54 2.08
CA TRP A 32 -21.72 3.80 1.85
C TRP A 32 -21.21 3.14 3.12
N GLU A 33 -21.27 3.83 4.26
CA GLU A 33 -20.92 3.27 5.57
C GLU A 33 -21.84 2.08 5.92
N THR A 34 -23.14 2.16 5.65
CA THR A 34 -24.08 1.06 5.84
C THR A 34 -23.78 -0.12 4.90
N LEU A 35 -23.36 0.14 3.65
CA LEU A 35 -22.98 -0.92 2.71
C LEU A 35 -21.67 -1.62 3.14
N ILE A 36 -20.69 -0.85 3.59
CA ILE A 36 -19.42 -1.39 4.14
C ILE A 36 -19.70 -2.21 5.40
N PHE A 37 -20.57 -1.73 6.29
CA PHE A 37 -20.96 -2.45 7.51
C PHE A 37 -21.75 -3.72 7.18
N SER A 38 -22.64 -3.69 6.21
CA SER A 38 -23.40 -4.86 5.72
C SER A 38 -22.48 -5.88 5.04
N THR A 39 -21.51 -5.44 4.24
CA THR A 39 -20.54 -6.33 3.58
C THR A 39 -19.57 -6.95 4.57
N LYS A 40 -19.13 -6.20 5.59
CA LYS A 40 -18.31 -6.70 6.70
C LYS A 40 -19.07 -7.70 7.57
N ASN A 41 -20.34 -7.46 7.87
CA ASN A 41 -21.15 -8.35 8.71
C ASN A 41 -21.56 -9.67 8.02
N ASN A 42 -21.59 -9.71 6.68
CA ASN A 42 -21.83 -10.95 5.93
C ASN A 42 -20.60 -11.86 5.80
N ILE A 43 -19.44 -11.40 6.26
CA ILE A 43 -18.22 -12.21 6.42
C ILE A 43 -18.14 -12.60 7.91
N LEU A 44 -19.15 -13.32 8.39
CA LEU A 44 -19.18 -13.86 9.75
C LEU A 44 -18.06 -14.91 9.90
N PHE A 45 -16.95 -14.50 10.48
CA PHE A 45 -16.09 -15.42 11.21
C PHE A 45 -16.81 -15.77 12.51
N SER A 46 -17.09 -17.05 12.71
CA SER A 46 -17.69 -17.59 13.95
C SER A 46 -16.69 -17.60 15.11
N GLY A 47 -15.95 -16.51 15.31
CA GLY A 47 -15.04 -16.30 16.43
C GLY A 47 -15.71 -15.50 17.53
N LYS A 48 -15.33 -15.74 18.79
CA LYS A 48 -15.74 -14.92 19.93
C LYS A 48 -15.27 -13.47 19.68
N SER A 49 -16.00 -12.47 20.14
CA SER A 49 -15.72 -11.03 19.93
C SER A 49 -14.34 -10.53 20.41
N SER A 50 -13.51 -11.41 20.95
CA SER A 50 -12.12 -11.17 21.42
C SER A 50 -11.04 -11.65 20.44
N ASP A 51 -11.40 -12.27 19.32
CA ASP A 51 -10.43 -12.85 18.39
C ASP A 51 -9.96 -11.83 17.34
N LEU A 52 -8.68 -11.94 16.95
CA LEU A 52 -8.08 -11.07 15.93
C LEU A 52 -8.79 -11.28 14.60
N ASN A 53 -9.36 -10.22 14.06
CA ASN A 53 -9.94 -10.20 12.73
C ASN A 53 -9.16 -9.24 11.85
N LEU A 54 -8.19 -9.74 11.09
CA LEU A 54 -7.35 -8.92 10.22
C LEU A 54 -8.15 -8.20 9.12
N PHE A 55 -9.28 -8.75 8.71
CA PHE A 55 -10.12 -8.14 7.69
C PHE A 55 -10.64 -6.75 8.08
N GLU A 56 -10.76 -6.45 9.37
CA GLU A 56 -11.21 -5.14 9.86
C GLU A 56 -10.26 -4.00 9.51
N TYR A 57 -8.98 -4.30 9.28
CA TYR A 57 -7.94 -3.33 8.95
C TYR A 57 -7.80 -3.07 7.44
N LEU A 58 -8.51 -3.83 6.59
CA LEU A 58 -8.61 -3.54 5.16
C LEU A 58 -9.83 -2.66 4.91
N HIS A 59 -9.64 -1.46 4.37
CA HIS A 59 -10.67 -0.44 4.26
C HIS A 59 -11.13 -0.18 2.83
N ASP A 60 -10.27 -0.38 1.83
CA ASP A 60 -10.64 -0.17 0.42
C ASP A 60 -11.64 -1.24 -0.05
N ILE A 61 -12.80 -0.79 -0.51
CA ILE A 61 -13.93 -1.66 -0.87
C ILE A 61 -13.62 -2.57 -2.07
N ASN A 62 -12.78 -2.11 -2.98
CA ASN A 62 -12.42 -2.90 -4.16
C ASN A 62 -11.44 -4.02 -3.76
N TRP A 63 -10.47 -3.74 -2.90
CA TRP A 63 -9.62 -4.79 -2.32
C TRP A 63 -10.42 -5.78 -1.48
N ILE A 64 -11.36 -5.30 -0.68
CA ILE A 64 -12.29 -6.15 0.08
C ILE A 64 -13.04 -7.10 -0.87
N SER A 65 -13.58 -6.58 -1.97
CA SER A 65 -14.29 -7.38 -2.97
C SER A 65 -13.39 -8.44 -3.63
N ALA A 66 -12.20 -8.02 -4.06
CA ALA A 66 -11.25 -8.88 -4.76
C ALA A 66 -10.66 -10.00 -3.88
N LEU A 67 -10.45 -9.72 -2.58
CA LEU A 67 -9.74 -10.62 -1.67
C LEU A 67 -10.63 -11.33 -0.65
N LYS A 68 -11.95 -11.08 -0.62
CA LYS A 68 -12.86 -11.65 0.39
C LYS A 68 -12.81 -13.18 0.49
N SER A 69 -12.54 -13.87 -0.61
CA SER A 69 -12.41 -15.33 -0.62
C SER A 69 -11.13 -15.80 0.08
N GLU A 70 -10.04 -15.01 0.01
CA GLU A 70 -8.77 -15.36 0.64
C GLU A 70 -8.88 -15.39 2.16
N PHE A 71 -9.62 -14.44 2.75
CA PHE A 71 -9.81 -14.35 4.20
C PHE A 71 -10.58 -15.54 4.80
N LYS A 72 -11.27 -16.33 3.96
CA LYS A 72 -12.02 -17.54 4.38
C LYS A 72 -11.24 -18.84 4.25
N LYS A 73 -10.06 -18.81 3.63
CA LYS A 73 -9.24 -19.99 3.40
C LYS A 73 -8.53 -20.44 4.69
N ASP A 74 -8.35 -21.74 4.83
CA ASP A 74 -7.73 -22.35 6.03
C ASP A 74 -6.36 -21.76 6.36
N TYR A 75 -5.52 -21.50 5.33
CA TYR A 75 -4.21 -20.92 5.55
C TYR A 75 -4.28 -19.52 6.19
N PHE A 76 -5.31 -18.72 5.80
CA PHE A 76 -5.48 -17.38 6.33
C PHE A 76 -6.04 -17.41 7.76
N ILE A 77 -6.94 -18.35 8.04
CA ILE A 77 -7.45 -18.59 9.41
C ILE A 77 -6.29 -19.03 10.32
N GLN A 78 -5.43 -19.94 9.85
CA GLN A 78 -4.23 -20.36 10.59
C GLN A 78 -3.27 -19.21 10.84
N LEU A 79 -3.04 -18.35 9.82
CA LEU A 79 -2.22 -17.14 9.94
C LEU A 79 -2.76 -16.21 11.03
N GLN A 80 -4.07 -15.94 11.06
CA GLN A 80 -4.70 -15.11 12.09
C GLN A 80 -4.52 -15.72 13.49
N ASN A 81 -4.70 -17.03 13.62
CA ASN A 81 -4.52 -17.74 14.90
C ASN A 81 -3.08 -17.65 15.42
N LEU A 82 -2.07 -17.74 14.52
CA LEU A 82 -0.66 -17.58 14.89
C LEU A 82 -0.39 -16.16 15.39
N LEU A 83 -0.82 -15.14 14.66
CA LEU A 83 -0.67 -13.75 15.07
C LEU A 83 -1.41 -13.46 16.38
N GLN A 84 -2.62 -14.00 16.54
CA GLN A 84 -3.36 -13.84 17.78
C GLN A 84 -2.62 -14.46 18.98
N LYS A 85 -1.97 -15.62 18.78
CA LYS A 85 -1.14 -16.25 19.82
C LYS A 85 0.00 -15.33 20.23
N ASP A 86 0.68 -14.72 19.27
CA ASP A 86 1.77 -13.77 19.53
C ASP A 86 1.28 -12.57 20.33
N TYR A 87 0.19 -11.93 19.88
CA TYR A 87 -0.38 -10.80 20.61
C TYR A 87 -0.85 -11.17 22.04
N LYS A 88 -1.43 -12.35 22.23
CA LYS A 88 -1.83 -12.85 23.58
C LYS A 88 -0.62 -13.15 24.46
N ALA A 89 0.50 -13.55 23.87
CA ALA A 89 1.76 -13.78 24.56
C ALA A 89 2.57 -12.48 24.83
N GLY A 90 2.05 -11.31 24.44
CA GLY A 90 2.74 -10.02 24.60
C GLY A 90 3.89 -9.80 23.62
N VAL A 91 3.98 -10.58 22.54
CA VAL A 91 4.98 -10.39 21.49
C VAL A 91 4.69 -9.08 20.75
N GLN A 92 5.71 -8.24 20.68
CA GLN A 92 5.63 -7.01 19.87
C GLN A 92 5.74 -7.37 18.38
N VAL A 93 4.72 -7.01 17.62
CA VAL A 93 4.61 -7.31 16.18
C VAL A 93 4.56 -6.02 15.38
N PHE A 94 5.35 -5.94 14.31
CA PHE A 94 5.37 -4.82 13.37
C PHE A 94 4.80 -5.21 11.99
N PRO A 95 4.19 -4.24 11.28
CA PRO A 95 3.76 -2.93 11.76
C PRO A 95 2.63 -3.02 12.79
N PRO A 96 2.21 -1.90 13.41
CA PRO A 96 0.96 -1.83 14.19
C PRO A 96 -0.23 -2.42 13.39
N LYS A 97 -1.21 -3.00 14.11
CA LYS A 97 -2.32 -3.76 13.47
C LYS A 97 -3.06 -2.98 12.40
N ASP A 98 -3.33 -1.70 12.64
CA ASP A 98 -3.99 -0.76 11.75
C ASP A 98 -3.19 -0.47 10.48
N LEU A 99 -1.89 -0.72 10.48
CA LEU A 99 -1.00 -0.51 9.35
C LEU A 99 -0.64 -1.78 8.57
N ILE A 100 -1.12 -2.96 8.98
CA ILE A 100 -0.81 -4.23 8.28
C ILE A 100 -1.22 -4.16 6.80
N PHE A 101 -2.39 -3.57 6.51
CA PHE A 101 -2.89 -3.40 5.14
C PHE A 101 -2.73 -1.97 4.59
N ASN A 102 -1.81 -1.17 5.13
CA ASN A 102 -1.65 0.22 4.73
C ASN A 102 -1.37 0.38 3.22
N ALA A 103 -0.55 -0.49 2.63
CA ALA A 103 -0.28 -0.48 1.18
C ALA A 103 -1.57 -0.59 0.35
N PHE A 104 -2.50 -1.45 0.77
CA PHE A 104 -3.78 -1.64 0.10
C PHE A 104 -4.72 -0.45 0.31
N ASN A 105 -4.77 0.07 1.54
CA ASN A 105 -5.63 1.20 1.89
C ASN A 105 -5.20 2.50 1.20
N MET A 106 -3.90 2.68 0.96
CA MET A 106 -3.35 3.85 0.25
C MET A 106 -3.38 3.71 -1.27
N THR A 107 -3.34 2.49 -1.79
CA THR A 107 -3.32 2.21 -3.23
C THR A 107 -4.49 1.31 -3.62
N PRO A 108 -5.69 1.87 -3.89
CA PRO A 108 -6.84 1.12 -4.38
C PRO A 108 -6.49 0.27 -5.61
N ILE A 109 -7.04 -0.96 -5.72
CA ILE A 109 -6.70 -1.88 -6.81
C ILE A 109 -6.90 -1.25 -8.20
N SER A 110 -7.96 -0.46 -8.37
CA SER A 110 -8.27 0.26 -9.62
C SER A 110 -7.24 1.35 -9.99
N LYS A 111 -6.37 1.75 -9.04
CA LYS A 111 -5.32 2.75 -9.25
C LYS A 111 -3.93 2.14 -9.35
N VAL A 112 -3.78 0.83 -9.20
CA VAL A 112 -2.48 0.17 -9.26
C VAL A 112 -1.88 0.33 -10.66
N LYS A 113 -0.72 0.97 -10.72
CA LYS A 113 0.12 1.15 -11.91
C LYS A 113 1.43 0.39 -11.81
N VAL A 114 1.98 0.33 -10.59
CA VAL A 114 3.26 -0.29 -10.29
C VAL A 114 3.12 -1.13 -9.03
N VAL A 115 3.75 -2.30 -9.00
CA VAL A 115 3.88 -3.13 -7.80
C VAL A 115 5.37 -3.23 -7.47
N ILE A 116 5.77 -2.76 -6.30
CA ILE A 116 7.14 -2.96 -5.76
C ILE A 116 7.04 -3.97 -4.63
N LEU A 117 7.73 -5.11 -4.78
CA LEU A 117 7.66 -6.22 -3.83
C LEU A 117 8.90 -6.22 -2.93
N GLY A 118 8.70 -5.94 -1.63
CA GLY A 118 9.65 -6.17 -0.56
C GLY A 118 9.55 -7.60 0.00
N GLN A 119 10.42 -7.94 0.96
CA GLN A 119 10.42 -9.27 1.59
C GLN A 119 9.54 -9.29 2.83
N ASP A 120 9.92 -8.60 3.89
CA ASP A 120 9.22 -8.47 5.16
C ASP A 120 9.33 -7.02 5.67
N PRO A 121 8.51 -6.62 6.66
CA PRO A 121 8.61 -5.29 7.25
C PRO A 121 9.94 -5.08 7.96
N TYR A 122 10.34 -3.83 8.12
CA TYR A 122 11.41 -3.48 9.05
C TYR A 122 11.03 -3.93 10.47
N HIS A 123 12.00 -4.43 11.22
CA HIS A 123 11.77 -5.04 12.53
C HIS A 123 12.27 -4.20 13.70
N ASP A 124 12.84 -3.01 13.45
CA ASP A 124 13.22 -2.07 14.50
C ASP A 124 12.07 -1.11 14.82
N ASP A 125 12.11 -0.55 16.03
CA ASP A 125 11.06 0.30 16.56
C ASP A 125 10.79 1.52 15.66
N GLY A 126 9.51 1.77 15.39
CA GLY A 126 9.04 2.95 14.66
C GLY A 126 9.29 2.93 13.16
N GLN A 127 9.93 1.90 12.58
CA GLN A 127 10.28 1.88 11.15
C GLN A 127 9.14 1.39 10.26
N ALA A 128 8.46 0.30 10.65
CA ALA A 128 7.45 -0.33 9.82
C ALA A 128 6.14 0.47 9.80
N MET A 129 5.70 0.86 8.61
CA MET A 129 4.45 1.61 8.40
C MET A 129 3.49 0.94 7.41
N GLY A 130 3.69 -0.36 7.14
CA GLY A 130 2.84 -1.12 6.21
C GLY A 130 3.06 -0.81 4.73
N LEU A 131 4.13 -0.09 4.39
CA LEU A 131 4.61 0.17 3.04
C LEU A 131 6.03 -0.38 2.91
N SER A 132 6.29 -1.24 1.92
CA SER A 132 7.63 -1.80 1.70
C SER A 132 8.67 -0.69 1.46
N PHE A 133 9.85 -0.84 2.06
CA PHE A 133 10.99 0.10 2.00
C PHE A 133 10.75 1.48 2.63
N SER A 134 9.52 1.84 3.00
CA SER A 134 9.16 3.13 3.58
C SER A 134 9.33 3.13 5.09
N VAL A 135 9.72 4.29 5.64
CA VAL A 135 9.69 4.59 7.07
C VAL A 135 8.95 5.90 7.30
N PRO A 136 8.34 6.12 8.48
CA PRO A 136 7.69 7.39 8.81
C PRO A 136 8.67 8.56 8.78
N ASP A 137 8.12 9.78 8.64
CA ASP A 137 8.92 11.00 8.76
C ASP A 137 9.63 11.08 10.10
N GLY A 138 10.87 11.58 10.08
CA GLY A 138 11.71 11.68 11.28
C GLY A 138 12.47 10.40 11.66
N ILE A 139 12.13 9.26 11.06
CA ILE A 139 12.85 7.99 11.26
C ILE A 139 14.06 7.91 10.32
N ALA A 140 15.17 7.42 10.83
CA ALA A 140 16.39 7.21 10.04
C ALA A 140 16.12 6.24 8.88
N LYS A 141 16.56 6.62 7.67
CA LYS A 141 16.40 5.80 6.47
C LYS A 141 17.24 4.52 6.57
N PRO A 142 16.62 3.32 6.46
CA PRO A 142 17.35 2.07 6.38
C PRO A 142 18.26 2.01 5.14
N PRO A 143 19.36 1.22 5.18
CA PRO A 143 20.34 1.19 4.10
C PRO A 143 19.79 0.90 2.71
N SER A 144 18.79 0.01 2.60
CA SER A 144 18.16 -0.28 1.30
C SER A 144 17.43 0.93 0.74
N LEU A 145 16.74 1.72 1.58
CA LEU A 145 16.06 2.94 1.14
C LEU A 145 17.05 4.02 0.71
N VAL A 146 18.17 4.16 1.43
CA VAL A 146 19.25 5.07 1.01
C VAL A 146 19.77 4.68 -0.39
N ASN A 147 19.92 3.40 -0.65
CA ASN A 147 20.39 2.90 -1.95
C ASN A 147 19.35 3.10 -3.05
N ILE A 148 18.05 2.97 -2.75
CA ILE A 148 16.95 3.33 -3.65
C ILE A 148 17.07 4.79 -4.09
N TYR A 149 17.26 5.70 -3.15
CA TYR A 149 17.44 7.12 -3.46
C TYR A 149 18.72 7.43 -4.21
N LYS A 150 19.83 6.74 -3.91
CA LYS A 150 21.07 6.88 -4.69
C LYS A 150 20.88 6.49 -6.15
N GLU A 151 20.11 5.43 -6.43
CA GLU A 151 19.80 5.05 -7.79
C GLU A 151 18.93 6.08 -8.48
N LEU A 152 17.91 6.63 -7.81
CA LEU A 152 17.07 7.70 -8.35
C LEU A 152 17.89 8.97 -8.72
N VAL A 153 18.84 9.35 -7.89
CA VAL A 153 19.80 10.46 -8.21
C VAL A 153 20.70 10.11 -9.38
N ASN A 154 21.12 8.84 -9.48
CA ASN A 154 22.00 8.36 -10.54
C ASN A 154 21.28 8.20 -11.88
N ASP A 155 20.00 7.93 -11.89
CA ASP A 155 19.17 7.71 -13.08
C ASP A 155 18.89 9.05 -13.79
N LYS A 156 19.73 9.41 -14.78
CA LYS A 156 19.66 10.69 -15.48
C LYS A 156 18.38 10.89 -16.31
N ASP A 157 17.59 9.85 -16.50
CA ASP A 157 16.31 9.93 -17.16
C ASP A 157 15.19 10.37 -16.19
N ILE A 158 15.46 10.34 -14.86
CA ILE A 158 14.61 10.93 -13.80
C ILE A 158 15.08 12.36 -13.50
N LYS A 159 14.47 13.36 -14.15
CA LYS A 159 14.97 14.74 -14.14
C LYS A 159 14.75 15.50 -12.82
N ASN A 160 13.71 15.15 -12.06
CA ASN A 160 13.26 15.88 -10.89
C ASN A 160 13.77 15.26 -9.55
N PHE A 161 14.67 14.27 -9.59
CA PHE A 161 15.27 13.66 -8.42
C PHE A 161 16.78 13.92 -8.39
N THR A 162 17.18 15.09 -7.85
CA THR A 162 18.55 15.62 -7.94
C THR A 162 19.41 15.35 -6.71
N GLU A 163 18.78 15.07 -5.57
CA GLU A 163 19.48 14.81 -4.31
C GLU A 163 18.74 13.76 -3.47
N VAL A 164 19.44 13.15 -2.52
CA VAL A 164 18.84 12.20 -1.56
C VAL A 164 17.95 12.98 -0.57
N PRO A 165 16.64 12.75 -0.54
CA PRO A 165 15.73 13.51 0.30
C PRO A 165 15.95 13.23 1.80
N LYS A 166 15.51 14.18 2.65
CA LYS A 166 15.58 14.01 4.11
C LYS A 166 14.58 12.97 4.62
N THR A 167 13.37 12.96 4.06
CA THR A 167 12.32 11.99 4.44
C THR A 167 12.61 10.59 3.92
N GLY A 168 12.13 9.57 4.64
CA GLY A 168 12.05 8.18 4.19
C GLY A 168 10.62 7.72 3.88
N CYS A 169 9.66 8.65 3.89
CA CYS A 169 8.24 8.34 3.69
C CYS A 169 7.89 8.27 2.19
N LEU A 170 7.44 7.11 1.73
CA LEU A 170 7.08 6.84 0.34
C LEU A 170 5.58 6.94 0.06
N GLU A 171 4.78 7.52 0.96
CA GLU A 171 3.34 7.67 0.77
C GLU A 171 2.96 8.39 -0.54
N LYS A 172 3.78 9.36 -0.98
CA LYS A 172 3.55 10.05 -2.25
C LYS A 172 3.58 9.10 -3.44
N TRP A 173 4.42 8.07 -3.41
CA TRP A 173 4.42 7.02 -4.43
C TRP A 173 3.16 6.17 -4.37
N ALA A 174 2.77 5.73 -3.16
CA ALA A 174 1.54 4.94 -2.96
C ALA A 174 0.30 5.68 -3.48
N LYS A 175 0.17 6.96 -3.17
CA LYS A 175 -0.94 7.83 -3.64
C LYS A 175 -1.02 7.97 -5.16
N GLN A 176 0.09 7.75 -5.88
CA GLN A 176 0.15 7.76 -7.35
C GLN A 176 -0.17 6.41 -8.01
N GLY A 177 -0.35 5.35 -7.21
CA GLY A 177 -0.64 4.01 -7.71
C GLY A 177 0.56 3.05 -7.66
N VAL A 178 1.57 3.32 -6.83
CA VAL A 178 2.65 2.38 -6.54
C VAL A 178 2.26 1.54 -5.32
N LEU A 179 1.88 0.29 -5.54
CA LEU A 179 1.60 -0.65 -4.46
C LEU A 179 2.92 -1.12 -3.84
N LEU A 180 3.26 -0.57 -2.68
CA LEU A 180 4.46 -0.90 -1.90
C LEU A 180 4.16 -2.05 -0.94
N ILE A 181 4.18 -3.29 -1.43
CA ILE A 181 3.79 -4.47 -0.67
C ILE A 181 5.00 -5.33 -0.28
N ASN A 182 4.98 -5.90 0.94
CA ASN A 182 5.92 -6.96 1.32
C ASN A 182 5.31 -8.35 1.05
N ALA A 183 6.14 -9.34 0.80
CA ALA A 183 5.70 -10.73 0.67
C ALA A 183 5.19 -11.29 2.00
N THR A 184 5.75 -10.83 3.13
CA THR A 184 5.28 -11.11 4.50
C THR A 184 4.86 -9.79 5.13
N LEU A 185 3.61 -9.67 5.62
CA LEU A 185 3.07 -8.36 6.04
C LEU A 185 3.31 -8.03 7.52
N THR A 186 3.82 -8.98 8.31
CA THR A 186 4.13 -8.78 9.74
C THR A 186 5.47 -9.41 10.09
N VAL A 187 6.07 -8.93 11.17
CA VAL A 187 7.33 -9.43 11.72
C VAL A 187 7.33 -9.25 13.24
N GLU A 188 7.97 -10.15 13.99
CA GLU A 188 8.25 -9.95 15.42
C GLU A 188 9.35 -8.91 15.59
N ALA A 189 9.22 -8.02 16.58
CA ALA A 189 10.20 -6.99 16.86
C ALA A 189 11.62 -7.60 16.99
N HIS A 190 12.58 -6.96 16.33
CA HIS A 190 14.01 -7.30 16.31
C HIS A 190 14.35 -8.69 15.74
N LYS A 191 13.39 -9.39 15.11
CA LYS A 191 13.60 -10.73 14.54
C LYS A 191 13.20 -10.76 13.05
N ALA A 192 14.11 -10.36 12.17
CA ALA A 192 13.89 -10.41 10.73
C ALA A 192 13.37 -11.80 10.28
N ASN A 193 12.43 -11.79 9.34
CA ASN A 193 11.86 -12.98 8.71
C ASN A 193 11.09 -13.95 9.67
N SER A 194 10.81 -13.54 10.92
CA SER A 194 10.18 -14.37 11.95
C SER A 194 8.81 -14.94 11.52
N HIS A 195 7.99 -14.17 10.79
CA HIS A 195 6.66 -14.59 10.34
C HIS A 195 6.62 -15.17 8.93
N SER A 196 7.77 -15.52 8.34
CA SER A 196 7.86 -16.06 6.97
C SER A 196 7.05 -17.35 6.74
N LYS A 197 6.81 -18.12 7.80
CA LYS A 197 6.04 -19.39 7.78
C LYS A 197 4.58 -19.24 8.19
N TYR A 198 4.09 -18.02 8.47
CA TYR A 198 2.72 -17.80 8.95
C TYR A 198 1.64 -17.94 7.86
N GLY A 199 2.02 -17.90 6.57
CA GLY A 199 1.08 -18.00 5.46
C GLY A 199 0.95 -16.70 4.64
N TRP A 200 1.61 -15.61 5.06
CA TRP A 200 1.57 -14.33 4.35
C TRP A 200 1.96 -14.44 2.88
N GLN A 201 2.99 -15.24 2.55
CA GLN A 201 3.44 -15.38 1.17
C GLN A 201 2.38 -16.02 0.27
N THR A 202 1.54 -16.92 0.80
CA THR A 202 0.39 -17.46 0.07
C THR A 202 -0.63 -16.36 -0.22
N PHE A 203 -0.93 -15.51 0.77
CA PHE A 203 -1.83 -14.38 0.61
C PHE A 203 -1.31 -13.38 -0.42
N THR A 204 -0.08 -12.93 -0.30
CA THR A 204 0.52 -11.94 -1.20
C THR A 204 0.77 -12.49 -2.62
N ASP A 205 1.02 -13.78 -2.78
CA ASP A 205 1.05 -14.44 -4.09
C ASP A 205 -0.33 -14.40 -4.77
N ASN A 206 -1.42 -14.57 -4.01
CA ASN A 206 -2.77 -14.42 -4.53
C ASN A 206 -3.11 -12.95 -4.82
N VAL A 207 -2.61 -11.99 -4.04
CA VAL A 207 -2.71 -10.55 -4.37
C VAL A 207 -2.07 -10.24 -5.72
N ILE A 208 -0.85 -10.74 -5.98
CA ILE A 208 -0.15 -10.57 -7.26
C ILE A 208 -0.99 -11.16 -8.41
N LYS A 209 -1.52 -12.38 -8.23
CA LYS A 209 -2.40 -13.02 -9.22
C LYS A 209 -3.68 -12.22 -9.47
N THR A 210 -4.30 -11.70 -8.40
CA THR A 210 -5.51 -10.86 -8.51
C THR A 210 -5.22 -9.61 -9.33
N ILE A 211 -4.11 -8.90 -9.06
CA ILE A 211 -3.70 -7.73 -9.87
C ILE A 211 -3.46 -8.15 -11.32
N SER A 212 -2.77 -9.27 -11.53
CA SER A 212 -2.48 -9.78 -12.88
C SER A 212 -3.74 -10.15 -13.66
N ASN A 213 -4.80 -10.58 -12.99
CA ASN A 213 -6.04 -10.96 -13.64
C ASN A 213 -6.99 -9.78 -13.86
N GLU A 214 -7.10 -8.89 -12.87
CA GLU A 214 -8.14 -7.85 -12.83
C GLU A 214 -7.67 -6.48 -13.34
N CYS A 215 -6.35 -6.25 -13.43
CA CYS A 215 -5.79 -5.00 -13.93
C CYS A 215 -5.17 -5.18 -15.32
N ASP A 216 -4.92 -4.06 -16.00
CA ASP A 216 -4.20 -4.02 -17.27
C ASP A 216 -3.01 -3.07 -17.20
N GLY A 217 -1.90 -3.40 -17.88
CA GLY A 217 -0.75 -2.53 -18.02
C GLY A 217 -0.10 -2.15 -16.68
N VAL A 218 0.08 -3.11 -15.77
CA VAL A 218 0.79 -2.93 -14.50
C VAL A 218 2.26 -3.28 -14.68
N VAL A 219 3.15 -2.52 -14.04
CA VAL A 219 4.59 -2.79 -14.02
C VAL A 219 4.97 -3.42 -12.68
N PHE A 220 5.38 -4.68 -12.70
CA PHE A 220 5.86 -5.39 -11.52
C PHE A 220 7.38 -5.22 -11.40
N VAL A 221 7.81 -4.62 -10.31
CA VAL A 221 9.23 -4.36 -10.00
C VAL A 221 9.70 -5.36 -8.97
N LEU A 222 10.54 -6.27 -9.38
CA LEU A 222 10.99 -7.40 -8.61
C LEU A 222 12.50 -7.28 -8.34
N TRP A 223 12.85 -6.96 -7.10
CA TRP A 223 14.24 -6.73 -6.69
C TRP A 223 14.83 -7.94 -5.96
N GLY A 224 15.86 -8.51 -6.56
CA GLY A 224 16.59 -9.66 -6.02
C GLY A 224 15.92 -11.02 -6.26
N ASN A 225 16.69 -12.08 -6.06
CA ASN A 225 16.30 -13.44 -6.42
C ASN A 225 15.01 -13.94 -5.75
N PHE A 226 14.70 -13.45 -4.55
CA PHE A 226 13.46 -13.81 -3.86
C PHE A 226 12.24 -13.29 -4.65
N ALA A 227 12.26 -12.00 -4.99
CA ALA A 227 11.17 -11.37 -5.73
C ALA A 227 11.08 -11.87 -7.18
N HIS A 228 12.21 -12.15 -7.86
CA HIS A 228 12.23 -12.66 -9.23
C HIS A 228 11.36 -13.92 -9.42
N LYS A 229 11.27 -14.78 -8.39
CA LYS A 229 10.45 -16.00 -8.43
C LYS A 229 8.95 -15.72 -8.59
N LYS A 230 8.50 -14.48 -8.30
CA LYS A 230 7.10 -14.08 -8.39
C LYS A 230 6.66 -13.71 -9.82
N GLU A 231 7.60 -13.54 -10.76
CA GLU A 231 7.30 -13.32 -12.19
C GLU A 231 6.34 -14.36 -12.75
N LYS A 232 6.47 -15.63 -12.34
CA LYS A 232 5.58 -16.73 -12.77
C LYS A 232 4.09 -16.53 -12.39
N LEU A 233 3.77 -15.54 -11.55
CA LEU A 233 2.41 -15.21 -11.15
C LEU A 233 1.80 -14.11 -12.01
N VAL A 234 2.58 -13.53 -12.94
CA VAL A 234 2.22 -12.37 -13.75
C VAL A 234 1.97 -12.78 -15.19
N ASP A 235 0.86 -12.35 -15.75
CA ASP A 235 0.55 -12.49 -17.18
C ASP A 235 1.35 -11.45 -17.99
N LEU A 236 2.44 -11.90 -18.62
CA LEU A 236 3.33 -11.04 -19.40
C LEU A 236 2.72 -10.55 -20.72
N SER A 237 1.56 -11.08 -21.13
CA SER A 237 0.82 -10.55 -22.29
C SER A 237 0.12 -9.23 -21.98
N LYS A 238 -0.18 -8.96 -20.69
CA LYS A 238 -0.92 -7.79 -20.21
C LYS A 238 -0.03 -6.82 -19.42
N HIS A 239 1.04 -7.29 -18.82
CA HIS A 239 1.85 -6.57 -17.84
C HIS A 239 3.33 -6.57 -18.19
N ALA A 240 4.10 -5.70 -17.55
CA ALA A 240 5.55 -5.69 -17.64
C ALA A 240 6.19 -6.11 -16.32
N VAL A 241 7.33 -6.80 -16.39
CA VAL A 241 8.16 -7.16 -15.23
C VAL A 241 9.54 -6.56 -15.41
N ILE A 242 10.01 -5.83 -14.39
CA ILE A 242 11.38 -5.28 -14.31
C ILE A 242 12.10 -6.02 -13.18
N LYS A 243 13.15 -6.76 -13.53
CA LYS A 243 14.00 -7.51 -12.59
C LYS A 243 15.36 -6.85 -12.45
N THR A 244 15.77 -6.56 -11.23
CA THR A 244 17.12 -6.03 -10.94
C THR A 244 17.69 -6.71 -9.70
N ALA A 245 18.93 -6.40 -9.35
CA ALA A 245 19.50 -6.78 -8.05
C ALA A 245 18.66 -6.17 -6.90
N HIS A 246 18.88 -6.61 -5.67
CA HIS A 246 18.21 -6.04 -4.50
C HIS A 246 18.95 -4.75 -4.06
N PRO A 247 18.25 -3.70 -3.57
CA PRO A 247 18.88 -2.46 -3.11
C PRO A 247 19.66 -2.58 -1.79
N SER A 248 19.82 -3.78 -1.24
CA SER A 248 20.60 -3.99 -0.02
C SER A 248 22.09 -3.65 -0.23
N PRO A 249 22.82 -3.30 0.84
CA PRO A 249 24.26 -3.05 0.77
C PRO A 249 25.04 -4.20 0.12
N LEU A 250 24.65 -5.46 0.37
CA LEU A 250 25.30 -6.65 -0.19
C LEU A 250 25.22 -6.72 -1.73
N SER A 251 24.26 -6.07 -2.33
CA SER A 251 24.02 -6.10 -3.79
C SER A 251 24.21 -4.74 -4.44
N PHE A 252 24.68 -3.73 -3.72
CA PHE A 252 24.70 -2.34 -4.16
C PHE A 252 25.43 -2.15 -5.50
N ASN A 253 26.59 -2.79 -5.69
CA ASN A 253 27.34 -2.68 -6.95
C ASN A 253 26.60 -3.22 -8.19
N LYS A 254 25.63 -4.13 -7.98
CA LYS A 254 24.76 -4.65 -9.06
C LYS A 254 23.46 -3.87 -9.15
N TRP A 255 23.15 -3.09 -8.12
CA TRP A 255 21.95 -2.26 -8.03
C TRP A 255 22.14 -0.92 -8.72
N LEU A 256 23.22 -0.19 -8.39
CA LEU A 256 23.47 1.15 -8.89
C LEU A 256 23.63 1.14 -10.42
N GLY A 257 22.89 2.00 -11.11
CA GLY A 257 22.83 2.09 -12.56
C GLY A 257 21.84 1.14 -13.23
N CYS A 258 20.98 0.46 -12.45
CA CYS A 258 19.96 -0.45 -13.00
C CYS A 258 18.84 0.26 -13.77
N LYS A 259 18.67 1.59 -13.60
CA LYS A 259 17.66 2.43 -14.24
C LYS A 259 16.22 1.89 -14.10
N CYS A 260 15.93 1.20 -13.00
CA CYS A 260 14.61 0.58 -12.86
C CYS A 260 13.47 1.61 -12.83
N PHE A 261 13.69 2.80 -12.31
CA PHE A 261 12.67 3.84 -12.17
C PHE A 261 12.29 4.49 -13.50
N SER A 262 13.27 4.86 -14.32
CA SER A 262 13.03 5.36 -15.67
C SER A 262 12.44 4.26 -16.56
N ASN A 263 12.88 3.02 -16.41
CA ASN A 263 12.31 1.88 -17.12
C ASN A 263 10.84 1.64 -16.73
N VAL A 264 10.46 1.82 -15.46
CA VAL A 264 9.05 1.79 -15.05
C VAL A 264 8.25 2.85 -15.80
N ASN A 265 8.71 4.10 -15.81
CA ASN A 265 8.03 5.19 -16.49
C ASN A 265 7.93 4.95 -18.02
N ALA A 266 8.97 4.40 -18.63
CA ALA A 266 8.95 4.00 -20.04
C ALA A 266 7.89 2.91 -20.33
N GLN A 267 7.72 1.92 -19.43
CA GLN A 267 6.66 0.92 -19.58
C GLN A 267 5.26 1.51 -19.37
N LEU A 268 5.08 2.39 -18.37
CA LEU A 268 3.81 3.07 -18.13
C LEU A 268 3.38 3.89 -19.36
N LYS A 269 4.31 4.59 -20.03
CA LYS A 269 4.05 5.28 -21.30
C LYS A 269 3.54 4.33 -22.38
N LYS A 270 4.16 3.15 -22.53
CA LYS A 270 3.71 2.14 -23.52
C LYS A 270 2.29 1.64 -23.22
N PHE A 271 1.90 1.61 -21.94
CA PHE A 271 0.56 1.27 -21.51
C PHE A 271 -0.42 2.44 -21.52
N ASN A 272 -0.03 3.61 -22.07
CA ASN A 272 -0.81 4.86 -22.06
C ASN A 272 -1.22 5.30 -20.63
N LYS A 273 -0.37 5.03 -19.64
CA LYS A 273 -0.55 5.45 -18.25
C LYS A 273 0.35 6.63 -17.91
N THR A 274 -0.10 7.45 -16.95
CA THR A 274 0.72 8.53 -16.42
C THR A 274 1.95 7.98 -15.70
N GLU A 275 3.10 8.59 -15.93
CA GLU A 275 4.35 8.29 -15.24
C GLU A 275 4.22 8.49 -13.73
N ILE A 276 5.14 7.90 -12.99
CA ILE A 276 5.30 8.16 -11.55
C ILE A 276 6.28 9.33 -11.37
N ASP A 277 5.87 10.32 -10.60
CA ASP A 277 6.77 11.29 -10.00
C ASP A 277 7.44 10.64 -8.79
N TRP A 278 8.73 10.29 -8.94
CA TRP A 278 9.49 9.60 -7.91
C TRP A 278 9.99 10.50 -6.79
N THR A 279 9.73 11.81 -6.79
CA THR A 279 9.99 12.67 -5.64
C THR A 279 9.14 12.27 -4.43
N VAL A 280 9.59 12.56 -3.24
CA VAL A 280 8.95 12.22 -1.96
C VAL A 280 8.57 13.45 -1.17
#